data_6b3dc9352b06b430d7f9c2c60994032c
#
_entry.id   6b3dc9352b06b430d7f9c2c60994032c
#
_cell.length_a   1.000
_cell.length_b   1.000
_cell.length_c   1.000
_cell.angle_alpha   90.00
_cell.angle_beta   90.00
_cell.angle_gamma   90.00
#
_symmetry.space_group_name_H-M   'P 1'
#
loop_
_entity.id
_entity.type
_entity.pdbx_description
1 polymer ?
#
loop_
_entity_poly.entity_id
_entity_poly.type
_entity_poly.pdbx_seq_one_letter_code
_entity_poly.pdbx_strand_id
1 'polypeptide(L)'
;MILFPLYLVVINSFKTLEEAGKDFFALPAGFSLHNFKNLFQNSNYWVFARNSLLISVVSVLLILTFVPSISFSIARNFNKKYYKGVYFYLLMGLFIPSQVIMLPVTKLMTNLNLLNRQGLILLYAAYSLTQGVFLFVNYIRGLPYEVEESAYIDGCNVFQVYVKIVLPLVKPMIATLLIMDLLWIWNDFMLPLLILNRSQTIWTLPLFQYNFKTEYSFDYTMAFTAYLMSMLPVLVIYCLGQKHIIKGLTAGSVKG
;
A
#
# COMPACT_ATOMS: atom_id res chain seq x y z
N MET A 1 -7.82 5.06 -24.16
CA MET A 1 -7.54 6.23 -23.30
C MET A 1 -6.55 5.96 -22.17
N ILE A 2 -6.63 4.85 -21.45
CA ILE A 2 -5.75 4.55 -20.29
C ILE A 2 -4.26 4.41 -20.67
N LEU A 3 -3.95 3.90 -21.84
CA LEU A 3 -2.57 3.71 -22.31
C LEU A 3 -1.89 5.01 -22.76
N PHE A 4 -2.63 6.07 -23.01
CA PHE A 4 -2.08 7.33 -23.50
C PHE A 4 -1.17 8.04 -22.48
N PRO A 5 -1.54 8.18 -21.19
CA PRO A 5 -0.62 8.71 -20.19
C PRO A 5 0.65 7.87 -20.04
N LEU A 6 0.53 6.53 -20.10
CA LEU A 6 1.70 5.63 -20.04
C LEU A 6 2.62 5.83 -21.25
N TYR A 7 2.05 5.99 -22.44
CA TYR A 7 2.80 6.34 -23.64
C TYR A 7 3.61 7.62 -23.41
N LEU A 8 2.99 8.69 -22.90
CA LEU A 8 3.67 9.95 -22.63
C LEU A 8 4.80 9.81 -21.60
N VAL A 9 4.58 9.07 -20.54
CA VAL A 9 5.62 8.79 -19.54
C VAL A 9 6.82 8.08 -20.18
N VAL A 10 6.56 7.05 -20.98
CA VAL A 10 7.62 6.27 -21.64
C VAL A 10 8.39 7.13 -22.63
N ILE A 11 7.74 7.78 -23.59
CA ILE A 11 8.45 8.52 -24.64
C ILE A 11 9.24 9.70 -24.08
N ASN A 12 8.68 10.46 -23.10
CA ASN A 12 9.35 11.63 -22.56
C ASN A 12 10.47 11.26 -21.56
N SER A 13 10.50 10.05 -21.00
CA SER A 13 11.63 9.58 -20.21
C SER A 13 12.93 9.39 -21.03
N PHE A 14 12.80 9.19 -22.35
CA PHE A 14 13.93 9.03 -23.29
C PHE A 14 14.30 10.30 -24.04
N LYS A 15 13.58 11.42 -23.85
CA LYS A 15 13.87 12.70 -24.47
C LYS A 15 14.73 13.61 -23.60
N THR A 16 15.45 14.52 -24.24
CA THR A 16 16.02 15.68 -23.54
C THR A 16 14.92 16.70 -23.24
N LEU A 17 15.16 17.60 -22.28
CA LEU A 17 14.21 18.66 -21.93
C LEU A 17 13.90 19.57 -23.13
N GLU A 18 14.92 19.87 -23.94
CA GLU A 18 14.78 20.67 -25.17
C GLU A 18 13.91 19.97 -26.23
N GLU A 19 14.14 18.67 -26.45
CA GLU A 19 13.37 17.87 -27.41
C GLU A 19 11.90 17.76 -26.99
N ALA A 20 11.66 17.49 -25.73
CA ALA A 20 10.30 17.40 -25.18
C ALA A 20 9.59 18.77 -25.16
N GLY A 21 10.34 19.88 -25.05
CA GLY A 21 9.83 21.25 -25.19
C GLY A 21 9.43 21.61 -26.61
N LYS A 22 10.07 21.02 -27.63
CA LYS A 22 9.69 21.22 -29.07
C LYS A 22 8.43 20.47 -29.44
N ASP A 23 8.34 19.19 -29.08
CA ASP A 23 7.17 18.36 -29.28
C ASP A 23 7.03 17.30 -28.18
N PHE A 24 6.07 17.55 -27.30
CA PHE A 24 5.80 16.68 -26.15
C PHE A 24 5.21 15.32 -26.54
N PHE A 25 4.48 15.24 -27.65
CA PHE A 25 3.71 14.07 -28.06
C PHE A 25 4.44 13.19 -29.09
N ALA A 26 5.43 13.72 -29.80
CA ALA A 26 6.20 12.97 -30.78
C ALA A 26 7.04 11.87 -30.13
N LEU A 27 7.44 10.87 -30.90
CA LEU A 27 8.44 9.90 -30.50
C LEU A 27 9.81 10.58 -30.35
N PRO A 28 10.69 10.09 -29.44
CA PRO A 28 12.04 10.62 -29.30
C PRO A 28 12.82 10.45 -30.63
N ALA A 29 13.60 11.45 -31.01
CA ALA A 29 14.45 11.39 -32.20
C ALA A 29 15.59 10.36 -32.03
N GLY A 30 15.98 10.09 -30.78
CA GLY A 30 16.90 9.02 -30.39
C GLY A 30 16.61 8.54 -28.97
N PHE A 31 16.85 7.26 -28.68
CA PHE A 31 16.69 6.74 -27.32
C PHE A 31 17.87 7.19 -26.43
N SER A 32 17.68 8.29 -25.69
CA SER A 32 18.68 8.78 -24.76
C SER A 32 18.49 8.18 -23.38
N LEU A 33 19.54 7.57 -22.84
CA LEU A 33 19.58 7.09 -21.44
C LEU A 33 20.11 8.14 -20.45
N HIS A 34 20.28 9.39 -20.90
CA HIS A 34 20.83 10.48 -20.09
C HIS A 34 20.04 10.72 -18.80
N ASN A 35 18.70 10.78 -18.90
CA ASN A 35 17.83 10.99 -17.74
C ASN A 35 17.95 9.84 -16.73
N PHE A 36 18.03 8.60 -17.20
CA PHE A 36 18.21 7.42 -16.34
C PHE A 36 19.56 7.46 -15.63
N LYS A 37 20.63 7.81 -16.36
CA LYS A 37 21.96 7.98 -15.77
C LYS A 37 21.96 9.08 -14.69
N ASN A 38 21.36 10.21 -14.98
CA ASN A 38 21.24 11.31 -14.02
C ASN A 38 20.41 10.90 -12.79
N LEU A 39 19.28 10.22 -13.00
CA LEU A 39 18.42 9.74 -11.92
C LEU A 39 19.20 8.84 -10.96
N PHE A 40 19.94 7.86 -11.49
CA PHE A 40 20.64 6.86 -10.66
C PHE A 40 21.93 7.36 -10.04
N GLN A 41 22.64 8.30 -10.67
CA GLN A 41 23.95 8.78 -10.22
C GLN A 41 23.86 10.08 -9.40
N ASN A 42 22.94 10.98 -9.74
CA ASN A 42 22.98 12.36 -9.23
C ASN A 42 21.80 12.72 -8.30
N SER A 43 20.73 11.90 -8.22
CA SER A 43 19.50 12.32 -7.55
C SER A 43 19.19 11.61 -6.23
N ASN A 44 20.11 10.82 -5.68
CA ASN A 44 19.87 10.00 -4.48
C ASN A 44 18.68 9.03 -4.61
N TYR A 45 18.29 8.66 -5.83
CA TYR A 45 17.15 7.79 -6.13
C TYR A 45 17.14 6.52 -5.25
N TRP A 46 18.28 5.87 -5.08
CA TRP A 46 18.40 4.64 -4.30
C TRP A 46 18.08 4.78 -2.82
N VAL A 47 18.31 5.97 -2.25
CA VAL A 47 17.91 6.28 -0.87
C VAL A 47 16.39 6.28 -0.75
N PHE A 48 15.70 6.92 -1.69
CA PHE A 48 14.24 7.00 -1.69
C PHE A 48 13.58 5.66 -2.04
N ALA A 49 14.16 4.90 -2.99
CA ALA A 49 13.74 3.55 -3.31
C ALA A 49 13.82 2.62 -2.09
N ARG A 50 14.95 2.66 -1.37
CA ARG A 50 15.15 1.91 -0.13
C ARG A 50 14.14 2.32 0.95
N ASN A 51 13.86 3.61 1.10
CA ASN A 51 12.88 4.11 2.06
C ASN A 51 11.48 3.59 1.74
N SER A 52 11.04 3.71 0.46
CA SER A 52 9.76 3.17 0.02
C SER A 52 9.65 1.68 0.26
N LEU A 53 10.69 0.91 -0.09
CA LEU A 53 10.72 -0.53 0.12
C LEU A 53 10.61 -0.89 1.60
N LEU A 54 11.42 -0.24 2.46
CA LEU A 54 11.41 -0.49 3.90
C LEU A 54 10.04 -0.18 4.51
N ILE A 55 9.50 1.01 4.22
CA ILE A 55 8.20 1.44 4.75
C ILE A 55 7.11 0.49 4.28
N SER A 56 7.05 0.16 2.98
CA SER A 56 6.02 -0.73 2.43
C SER A 56 6.10 -2.13 3.02
N VAL A 57 7.30 -2.73 3.05
CA VAL A 57 7.47 -4.10 3.56
C VAL A 57 7.13 -4.19 5.05
N VAL A 58 7.66 -3.27 5.87
CA VAL A 58 7.41 -3.32 7.32
C VAL A 58 5.93 -3.03 7.63
N SER A 59 5.30 -2.06 6.95
CA SER A 59 3.87 -1.79 7.12
C SER A 59 3.02 -2.99 6.76
N VAL A 60 3.26 -3.61 5.61
CA VAL A 60 2.52 -4.79 5.16
C VAL A 60 2.72 -5.97 6.11
N LEU A 61 3.92 -6.21 6.63
CA LEU A 61 4.16 -7.25 7.63
C LEU A 61 3.36 -7.03 8.92
N LEU A 62 3.27 -5.79 9.41
CA LEU A 62 2.43 -5.45 10.55
C LEU A 62 0.94 -5.67 10.23
N ILE A 63 0.48 -5.21 9.08
CA ILE A 63 -0.91 -5.39 8.63
C ILE A 63 -1.27 -6.88 8.57
N LEU A 64 -0.44 -7.69 7.91
CA LEU A 64 -0.67 -9.14 7.77
C LEU A 64 -0.58 -9.91 9.10
N THR A 65 0.06 -9.33 10.10
CA THR A 65 0.11 -9.90 11.45
C THR A 65 -1.14 -9.55 12.26
N PHE A 66 -1.51 -8.27 12.26
CA PHE A 66 -2.58 -7.77 13.13
C PHE A 66 -3.97 -7.96 12.53
N VAL A 67 -4.17 -7.68 11.26
CA VAL A 67 -5.52 -7.74 10.65
C VAL A 67 -6.13 -9.14 10.72
N PRO A 68 -5.47 -10.23 10.29
CA PRO A 68 -6.05 -11.57 10.39
C PRO A 68 -6.30 -12.01 11.83
N SER A 69 -5.38 -11.72 12.77
CA SER A 69 -5.51 -12.13 14.17
C SER A 69 -6.64 -11.41 14.90
N ILE A 70 -6.77 -10.10 14.71
CA ILE A 70 -7.88 -9.31 15.26
C ILE A 70 -9.20 -9.78 14.65
N SER A 71 -9.22 -9.99 13.33
CA SER A 71 -10.42 -10.43 12.61
C SER A 71 -10.89 -11.82 13.04
N PHE A 72 -9.97 -12.75 13.28
CA PHE A 72 -10.29 -14.07 13.83
C PHE A 72 -10.96 -13.95 15.20
N SER A 73 -10.38 -13.17 16.10
CA SER A 73 -10.95 -12.93 17.44
C SER A 73 -12.35 -12.35 17.36
N ILE A 74 -12.57 -11.36 16.48
CA ILE A 74 -13.89 -10.74 16.29
C ILE A 74 -14.85 -11.72 15.65
N ALA A 75 -14.48 -12.43 14.58
CA ALA A 75 -15.35 -13.31 13.82
C ALA A 75 -15.90 -14.45 14.67
N ARG A 76 -15.04 -15.08 15.50
CA ARG A 76 -15.43 -16.23 16.35
C ARG A 76 -16.16 -15.82 17.63
N ASN A 77 -16.08 -14.58 18.03
CA ASN A 77 -16.81 -14.06 19.19
C ASN A 77 -17.90 -13.04 18.80
N PHE A 78 -18.36 -13.02 17.56
CA PHE A 78 -19.24 -11.98 17.04
C PHE A 78 -20.60 -11.90 17.79
N ASN A 79 -21.04 -12.97 18.43
CA ASN A 79 -22.25 -13.00 19.25
C ASN A 79 -22.12 -12.21 20.57
N LYS A 80 -20.88 -11.95 21.02
CA LYS A 80 -20.60 -11.17 22.24
C LYS A 80 -20.68 -9.68 21.91
N LYS A 81 -21.43 -8.90 22.70
CA LYS A 81 -21.65 -7.45 22.49
C LYS A 81 -20.35 -6.65 22.34
N TYR A 82 -19.32 -6.99 23.10
CA TYR A 82 -18.01 -6.34 23.04
C TYR A 82 -17.37 -6.46 21.66
N TYR A 83 -17.21 -7.68 21.12
CA TYR A 83 -16.58 -7.89 19.82
C TYR A 83 -17.39 -7.31 18.67
N LYS A 84 -18.71 -7.39 18.77
CA LYS A 84 -19.62 -6.74 17.81
C LYS A 84 -19.46 -5.22 17.86
N GLY A 85 -19.33 -4.63 19.06
CA GLY A 85 -19.06 -3.20 19.25
C GLY A 85 -17.73 -2.77 18.64
N VAL A 86 -16.64 -3.52 18.89
CA VAL A 86 -15.31 -3.26 18.30
C VAL A 86 -15.37 -3.32 16.77
N TYR A 87 -16.06 -4.31 16.21
CA TYR A 87 -16.24 -4.43 14.77
C TYR A 87 -16.90 -3.19 14.16
N PHE A 88 -18.04 -2.77 14.72
CA PHE A 88 -18.74 -1.58 14.21
C PHE A 88 -17.95 -0.28 14.45
N TYR A 89 -17.22 -0.18 15.56
CA TYR A 89 -16.31 0.94 15.79
C TYR A 89 -15.23 1.05 14.69
N LEU A 90 -14.59 -0.05 14.34
CA LEU A 90 -13.61 -0.07 13.23
C LEU A 90 -14.28 0.24 11.89
N LEU A 91 -15.49 -0.30 11.64
CA LEU A 91 -16.24 -0.01 10.41
C LEU A 91 -16.59 1.49 10.25
N MET A 92 -16.87 2.20 11.34
CA MET A 92 -17.13 3.65 11.27
C MET A 92 -15.95 4.40 10.64
N GLY A 93 -14.74 3.91 10.82
CA GLY A 93 -13.54 4.47 10.18
C GLY A 93 -13.57 4.47 8.66
N LEU A 94 -14.31 3.55 8.02
CA LEU A 94 -14.45 3.51 6.56
C LEU A 94 -15.29 4.66 5.99
N PHE A 95 -16.17 5.22 6.80
CA PHE A 95 -17.04 6.32 6.37
C PHE A 95 -16.40 7.70 6.54
N ILE A 96 -15.26 7.78 7.22
CA ILE A 96 -14.54 9.03 7.43
C ILE A 96 -13.54 9.23 6.29
N PRO A 97 -13.71 10.27 5.43
CA PRO A 97 -12.73 10.55 4.39
C PRO A 97 -11.35 10.83 5.00
N SER A 98 -10.32 10.16 4.51
CA SER A 98 -8.95 10.30 5.03
C SER A 98 -8.46 11.75 5.01
N GLN A 99 -8.89 12.54 4.01
CA GLN A 99 -8.55 13.96 3.88
C GLN A 99 -9.03 14.81 5.07
N VAL A 100 -10.18 14.48 5.66
CA VAL A 100 -10.74 15.21 6.80
C VAL A 100 -9.89 15.03 8.07
N ILE A 101 -9.33 13.83 8.25
CA ILE A 101 -8.55 13.49 9.44
C ILE A 101 -7.04 13.76 9.28
N MET A 102 -6.56 14.15 8.11
CA MET A 102 -5.13 14.39 7.85
C MET A 102 -4.51 15.39 8.82
N LEU A 103 -5.13 16.57 9.01
CA LEU A 103 -4.62 17.59 9.93
C LEU A 103 -4.64 17.14 11.41
N PRO A 104 -5.75 16.61 11.96
CA PRO A 104 -5.76 16.03 13.30
C PRO A 104 -4.71 14.93 13.51
N VAL A 105 -4.56 14.03 12.54
CA VAL A 105 -3.56 12.95 12.61
C VAL A 105 -2.15 13.52 12.60
N THR A 106 -1.83 14.48 11.72
CA THR A 106 -0.52 15.13 11.70
C THR A 106 -0.21 15.83 13.03
N LYS A 107 -1.18 16.51 13.63
CA LYS A 107 -1.04 17.12 14.96
C LYS A 107 -0.76 16.07 16.04
N LEU A 108 -1.49 14.95 16.03
CA LEU A 108 -1.26 13.84 16.94
C LEU A 108 0.17 13.28 16.78
N MET A 109 0.61 13.03 15.55
CA MET A 109 1.95 12.53 15.25
C MET A 109 3.05 13.51 15.68
N THR A 110 2.80 14.81 15.53
CA THR A 110 3.71 15.86 16.04
C THR A 110 3.85 15.78 17.56
N ASN A 111 2.74 15.70 18.28
CA ASN A 111 2.73 15.63 19.75
C ASN A 111 3.42 14.37 20.27
N LEU A 112 3.35 13.27 19.53
CA LEU A 112 4.00 12.00 19.87
C LEU A 112 5.46 11.91 19.39
N ASN A 113 6.01 12.95 18.75
CA ASN A 113 7.34 12.94 18.10
C ASN A 113 7.49 11.81 17.06
N LEU A 114 6.42 11.48 16.34
CA LEU A 114 6.34 10.42 15.34
C LEU A 114 6.31 10.94 13.89
N LEU A 115 6.85 12.16 13.64
CA LEU A 115 7.04 12.66 12.28
C LEU A 115 8.31 12.04 11.66
N ASN A 116 8.27 10.72 11.48
CA ASN A 116 9.38 9.89 11.00
C ASN A 116 8.85 8.61 10.32
N ARG A 117 9.77 7.72 9.88
CA ARG A 117 9.40 6.46 9.21
C ARG A 117 8.55 5.55 10.09
N GLN A 118 8.87 5.44 11.39
CA GLN A 118 8.11 4.59 12.33
C GLN A 118 6.66 5.08 12.47
N GLY A 119 6.46 6.38 12.60
CA GLY A 119 5.14 6.97 12.67
C GLY A 119 4.32 6.73 11.39
N LEU A 120 4.94 6.84 10.22
CA LEU A 120 4.27 6.54 8.95
C LEU A 120 3.88 5.06 8.85
N ILE A 121 4.75 4.14 9.25
CA ILE A 121 4.48 2.69 9.27
C ILE A 121 3.30 2.38 10.20
N LEU A 122 3.26 2.98 11.39
CA LEU A 122 2.15 2.81 12.34
C LEU A 122 0.83 3.35 11.77
N LEU A 123 0.87 4.50 11.07
CA LEU A 123 -0.31 5.06 10.42
C LEU A 123 -0.84 4.13 9.33
N TYR A 124 0.01 3.59 8.47
CA TYR A 124 -0.43 2.64 7.45
C TYR A 124 -1.08 1.40 8.06
N ALA A 125 -0.48 0.84 9.13
CA ALA A 125 -1.07 -0.28 9.84
C ALA A 125 -2.44 0.08 10.45
N ALA A 126 -2.58 1.27 11.05
CA ALA A 126 -3.83 1.74 11.64
C ALA A 126 -4.94 1.97 10.60
N TYR A 127 -4.60 2.60 9.47
CA TYR A 127 -5.57 2.83 8.38
C TYR A 127 -6.05 1.53 7.75
N SER A 128 -5.14 0.57 7.53
CA SER A 128 -5.49 -0.74 6.95
C SER A 128 -6.39 -1.58 7.88
N LEU A 129 -6.35 -1.37 9.21
CA LEU A 129 -7.22 -2.10 10.14
C LEU A 129 -8.70 -1.96 9.80
N THR A 130 -9.17 -0.78 9.40
CA THR A 130 -10.58 -0.53 9.11
C THR A 130 -11.08 -1.40 7.95
N GLN A 131 -10.44 -1.32 6.80
CA GLN A 131 -10.80 -2.07 5.61
C GLN A 131 -10.42 -3.56 5.74
N GLY A 132 -9.25 -3.85 6.27
CA GLY A 132 -8.76 -5.22 6.43
C GLY A 132 -9.65 -6.04 7.36
N VAL A 133 -10.01 -5.51 8.53
CA VAL A 133 -10.89 -6.19 9.49
C VAL A 133 -12.28 -6.42 8.89
N PHE A 134 -12.82 -5.45 8.14
CA PHE A 134 -14.09 -5.64 7.43
C PHE A 134 -14.06 -6.85 6.49
N LEU A 135 -13.04 -6.93 5.65
CA LEU A 135 -12.89 -8.02 4.68
C LEU A 135 -12.68 -9.37 5.38
N PHE A 136 -11.75 -9.42 6.34
CA PHE A 136 -11.37 -10.67 7.00
C PHE A 136 -12.46 -11.22 7.93
N VAL A 137 -13.14 -10.38 8.71
CA VAL A 137 -14.23 -10.84 9.59
C VAL A 137 -15.32 -11.51 8.77
N ASN A 138 -15.74 -10.90 7.65
CA ASN A 138 -16.76 -11.49 6.79
C ASN A 138 -16.29 -12.79 6.15
N TYR A 139 -15.04 -12.85 5.70
CA TYR A 139 -14.45 -14.05 5.11
C TYR A 139 -14.38 -15.20 6.13
N ILE A 140 -13.83 -14.95 7.33
CA ILE A 140 -13.68 -15.96 8.40
C ILE A 140 -15.04 -16.47 8.88
N ARG A 141 -16.05 -15.59 8.98
CA ARG A 141 -17.43 -16.01 9.32
C ARG A 141 -18.07 -16.90 8.26
N GLY A 142 -17.59 -16.82 7.04
CA GLY A 142 -18.02 -17.71 5.95
C GLY A 142 -17.36 -19.09 5.95
N LEU A 143 -16.28 -19.29 6.72
CA LEU A 143 -15.63 -20.59 6.82
C LEU A 143 -16.45 -21.55 7.68
N PRO A 144 -16.52 -22.86 7.30
CA PRO A 144 -17.17 -23.89 8.11
C PRO A 144 -16.53 -23.97 9.49
N TYR A 145 -17.32 -23.84 10.54
CA TYR A 145 -16.83 -23.89 11.91
C TYR A 145 -16.44 -25.32 12.36
N GLU A 146 -17.03 -26.31 11.70
CA GLU A 146 -16.83 -27.75 11.98
C GLU A 146 -15.35 -28.16 11.88
N VAL A 147 -14.58 -27.50 11.00
CA VAL A 147 -13.14 -27.76 10.85
C VAL A 147 -12.34 -27.30 12.09
N GLU A 148 -12.77 -26.21 12.70
CA GLU A 148 -12.14 -25.70 13.95
C GLU A 148 -12.59 -26.54 15.14
N GLU A 149 -13.87 -26.95 15.20
CA GLU A 149 -14.43 -27.79 16.24
C GLU A 149 -13.73 -29.16 16.30
N SER A 150 -13.48 -29.78 15.16
CA SER A 150 -12.68 -31.00 15.07
C SER A 150 -11.29 -30.84 15.68
N ALA A 151 -10.61 -29.72 15.37
CA ALA A 151 -9.29 -29.44 15.94
C ALA A 151 -9.32 -29.19 17.46
N TYR A 152 -10.39 -28.61 18.00
CA TYR A 152 -10.57 -28.48 19.45
C TYR A 152 -10.79 -29.85 20.12
N ILE A 153 -11.54 -30.76 19.48
CA ILE A 153 -11.72 -32.15 19.94
C ILE A 153 -10.37 -32.89 19.96
N ASP A 154 -9.52 -32.65 18.96
CA ASP A 154 -8.15 -33.17 18.88
C ASP A 154 -7.17 -32.53 19.89
N GLY A 155 -7.65 -31.65 20.78
CA GLY A 155 -6.85 -31.02 21.84
C GLY A 155 -6.07 -29.78 21.42
N CYS A 156 -6.34 -29.19 20.26
CA CYS A 156 -5.71 -27.94 19.86
C CYS A 156 -6.22 -26.75 20.72
N ASN A 157 -5.30 -25.89 21.15
CA ASN A 157 -5.67 -24.62 21.76
C ASN A 157 -6.02 -23.57 20.68
N VAL A 158 -6.62 -22.45 21.09
CA VAL A 158 -7.09 -21.38 20.20
C VAL A 158 -5.98 -20.85 19.27
N PHE A 159 -4.76 -20.71 19.77
CA PHE A 159 -3.62 -20.25 18.95
C PHE A 159 -3.22 -21.30 17.90
N GLN A 160 -3.24 -22.58 18.26
CA GLN A 160 -2.96 -23.66 17.31
C GLN A 160 -4.05 -23.74 16.24
N VAL A 161 -5.33 -23.61 16.60
CA VAL A 161 -6.43 -23.53 15.64
C VAL A 161 -6.24 -22.35 14.70
N TYR A 162 -5.95 -21.17 15.23
CA TYR A 162 -5.68 -20.00 14.41
C TYR A 162 -4.55 -20.22 13.40
N VAL A 163 -3.38 -20.69 13.87
CA VAL A 163 -2.17 -20.80 13.02
C VAL A 163 -2.25 -21.99 12.06
N LYS A 164 -2.73 -23.16 12.54
CA LYS A 164 -2.70 -24.41 11.77
C LYS A 164 -3.92 -24.61 10.88
N ILE A 165 -5.08 -24.05 11.23
CA ILE A 165 -6.34 -24.25 10.53
C ILE A 165 -6.78 -22.96 9.82
N VAL A 166 -7.01 -21.89 10.57
CA VAL A 166 -7.64 -20.68 10.01
C VAL A 166 -6.69 -19.94 9.08
N LEU A 167 -5.45 -19.68 9.47
CA LEU A 167 -4.47 -18.97 8.62
C LEU A 167 -4.27 -19.65 7.26
N PRO A 168 -4.10 -20.96 7.14
CA PRO A 168 -4.08 -21.65 5.83
C PRO A 168 -5.35 -21.45 5.01
N LEU A 169 -6.52 -21.48 5.63
CA LEU A 169 -7.81 -21.32 4.93
C LEU A 169 -8.01 -19.87 4.42
N VAL A 170 -7.48 -18.87 5.12
CA VAL A 170 -7.58 -17.46 4.71
C VAL A 170 -6.43 -16.99 3.81
N LYS A 171 -5.51 -17.87 3.38
CA LYS A 171 -4.41 -17.53 2.47
C LYS A 171 -4.83 -16.72 1.23
N PRO A 172 -5.96 -17.04 0.54
CA PRO A 172 -6.38 -16.23 -0.59
C PRO A 172 -6.69 -14.78 -0.21
N MET A 173 -7.31 -14.57 0.95
CA MET A 173 -7.63 -13.23 1.46
C MET A 173 -6.36 -12.50 1.95
N ILE A 174 -5.41 -13.22 2.55
CA ILE A 174 -4.08 -12.67 2.91
C ILE A 174 -3.37 -12.14 1.66
N ALA A 175 -3.37 -12.91 0.56
CA ALA A 175 -2.75 -12.50 -0.69
C ALA A 175 -3.44 -11.24 -1.27
N THR A 176 -4.76 -11.17 -1.19
CA THR A 176 -5.53 -10.00 -1.62
C THR A 176 -5.17 -8.76 -0.81
N LEU A 177 -5.18 -8.86 0.52
CA LEU A 177 -4.83 -7.75 1.42
C LEU A 177 -3.39 -7.29 1.19
N LEU A 178 -2.43 -8.23 1.09
CA LEU A 178 -1.04 -7.94 0.80
C LEU A 178 -0.89 -7.06 -0.44
N ILE A 179 -1.52 -7.47 -1.55
CA ILE A 179 -1.37 -6.75 -2.82
C ILE A 179 -2.06 -5.38 -2.76
N MET A 180 -3.27 -5.32 -2.20
CA MET A 180 -4.02 -4.06 -2.07
C MET A 180 -3.24 -3.03 -1.23
N ASP A 181 -2.77 -3.43 -0.05
CA ASP A 181 -2.04 -2.54 0.85
C ASP A 181 -0.65 -2.18 0.30
N LEU A 182 0.04 -3.13 -0.33
CA LEU A 182 1.34 -2.86 -0.93
C LEU A 182 1.23 -1.83 -2.07
N LEU A 183 0.22 -1.97 -2.94
CA LEU A 183 -0.05 -1.01 -4.02
C LEU A 183 -0.44 0.37 -3.46
N TRP A 184 -1.27 0.40 -2.44
CA TRP A 184 -1.69 1.64 -1.79
C TRP A 184 -0.51 2.35 -1.14
N ILE A 185 0.25 1.68 -0.28
CA ILE A 185 1.38 2.24 0.48
C ILE A 185 2.50 2.69 -0.45
N TRP A 186 2.82 1.89 -1.49
CA TRP A 186 3.88 2.23 -2.44
C TRP A 186 3.58 3.50 -3.23
N ASN A 187 2.32 3.71 -3.61
CA ASN A 187 1.91 4.86 -4.43
C ASN A 187 1.46 6.08 -3.60
N ASP A 188 1.42 5.96 -2.27
CA ASP A 188 0.94 7.07 -1.44
C ASP A 188 1.95 8.21 -1.42
N PHE A 189 1.41 9.41 -1.66
CA PHE A 189 2.13 10.67 -1.61
C PHE A 189 1.75 11.52 -0.40
N MET A 190 0.45 11.48 -0.02
CA MET A 190 -0.10 12.45 0.93
C MET A 190 0.37 12.23 2.37
N LEU A 191 0.33 11.00 2.87
CA LEU A 191 0.83 10.71 4.22
C LEU A 191 2.35 10.92 4.32
N PRO A 192 3.19 10.44 3.37
CA PRO A 192 4.61 10.80 3.33
C PRO A 192 4.86 12.31 3.34
N LEU A 193 4.11 13.10 2.57
CA LEU A 193 4.23 14.55 2.55
C LEU A 193 4.00 15.17 3.94
N LEU A 194 3.00 14.70 4.68
CA LEU A 194 2.66 15.23 5.98
C LEU A 194 3.60 14.76 7.10
N ILE A 195 4.10 13.54 7.00
CA ILE A 195 4.84 12.86 8.08
C ILE A 195 6.36 12.92 7.89
N LEU A 196 6.85 12.88 6.64
CA LEU A 196 8.29 12.79 6.34
C LEU A 196 8.90 14.09 5.83
N ASN A 197 8.15 15.17 5.65
CA ASN A 197 8.63 16.39 5.00
C ASN A 197 9.77 17.13 5.75
N ARG A 198 10.04 16.76 7.00
CA ARG A 198 11.09 17.38 7.83
C ARG A 198 12.51 17.12 7.32
N SER A 199 12.75 16.04 6.59
CA SER A 199 14.07 15.67 6.08
C SER A 199 13.99 14.90 4.78
N GLN A 200 14.69 15.34 3.76
CA GLN A 200 14.77 14.65 2.47
C GLN A 200 15.33 13.22 2.58
N THR A 201 16.20 12.95 3.54
CA THR A 201 16.84 11.64 3.70
C THR A 201 15.86 10.50 4.03
N ILE A 202 14.65 10.85 4.49
CA ILE A 202 13.61 9.88 4.84
C ILE A 202 12.44 9.82 3.84
N TRP A 203 12.50 10.59 2.76
CA TRP A 203 11.43 10.63 1.76
C TRP A 203 11.22 9.30 1.05
N THR A 204 9.99 9.08 0.60
CA THR A 204 9.60 7.97 -0.29
C THR A 204 9.79 8.36 -1.76
N LEU A 205 9.74 7.40 -2.66
CA LEU A 205 9.80 7.65 -4.11
C LEU A 205 8.70 8.61 -4.61
N PRO A 206 7.41 8.44 -4.25
CA PRO A 206 6.38 9.40 -4.66
C PRO A 206 6.64 10.82 -4.16
N LEU A 207 7.14 10.95 -2.92
CA LEU A 207 7.47 12.27 -2.38
C LEU A 207 8.68 12.90 -3.08
N PHE A 208 9.68 12.11 -3.42
CA PHE A 208 10.84 12.55 -4.19
C PHE A 208 10.47 13.06 -5.59
N GLN A 209 9.53 12.39 -6.27
CA GLN A 209 9.07 12.78 -7.60
C GLN A 209 8.50 14.21 -7.65
N TYR A 210 7.88 14.66 -6.57
CA TYR A 210 7.36 16.02 -6.46
C TYR A 210 8.46 17.08 -6.49
N ASN A 211 9.72 16.71 -6.23
CA ASN A 211 10.86 17.61 -6.11
C ASN A 211 11.51 18.02 -7.45
N PHE A 212 11.08 17.46 -8.59
CA PHE A 212 11.60 17.91 -9.90
C PHE A 212 11.06 19.27 -10.32
N LYS A 213 10.22 19.89 -9.48
CA LYS A 213 9.79 21.27 -9.63
C LYS A 213 10.87 22.19 -9.12
N THR A 214 11.53 22.94 -10.02
CA THR A 214 12.46 24.01 -9.67
C THR A 214 11.73 25.34 -9.52
N GLU A 215 12.38 26.34 -8.94
CA GLU A 215 11.79 27.67 -8.71
C GLU A 215 11.35 28.35 -10.02
N TYR A 216 12.02 28.07 -11.15
CA TYR A 216 11.77 28.71 -12.46
C TYR A 216 11.36 27.73 -13.57
N SER A 217 11.52 26.41 -13.36
CA SER A 217 11.19 25.40 -14.34
C SER A 217 10.82 24.08 -13.69
N PHE A 218 10.07 23.27 -14.41
CA PHE A 218 9.74 21.90 -14.04
C PHE A 218 10.39 20.95 -15.05
N ASP A 219 11.38 20.18 -14.61
CA ASP A 219 11.98 19.15 -15.45
C ASP A 219 11.08 17.93 -15.53
N TYR A 220 10.13 17.97 -16.49
CA TYR A 220 9.19 16.89 -16.68
C TYR A 220 9.82 15.64 -17.30
N THR A 221 10.95 15.74 -18.01
CA THR A 221 11.62 14.56 -18.54
C THR A 221 12.26 13.72 -17.43
N MET A 222 12.91 14.38 -16.46
CA MET A 222 13.39 13.73 -15.23
C MET A 222 12.25 13.21 -14.36
N ALA A 223 11.16 13.98 -14.22
CA ALA A 223 9.98 13.54 -13.49
C ALA A 223 9.38 12.26 -14.12
N PHE A 224 9.18 12.23 -15.44
CA PHE A 224 8.68 11.04 -16.12
C PHE A 224 9.63 9.85 -16.01
N THR A 225 10.94 10.07 -16.06
CA THR A 225 11.93 9.01 -15.83
C THR A 225 11.81 8.43 -14.42
N ALA A 226 11.67 9.27 -13.40
CA ALA A 226 11.46 8.84 -12.03
C ALA A 226 10.11 8.12 -11.85
N TYR A 227 9.03 8.61 -12.48
CA TYR A 227 7.73 7.93 -12.51
C TYR A 227 7.83 6.55 -13.15
N LEU A 228 8.44 6.43 -14.33
CA LEU A 228 8.61 5.16 -15.01
C LEU A 228 9.35 4.15 -14.13
N MET A 229 10.46 4.57 -13.52
CA MET A 229 11.24 3.70 -12.64
C MET A 229 10.52 3.31 -11.35
N SER A 230 9.70 4.18 -10.79
CA SER A 230 8.90 3.86 -9.58
C SER A 230 7.68 2.98 -9.90
N MET A 231 7.17 3.02 -11.13
CA MET A 231 6.06 2.16 -11.58
C MET A 231 6.50 0.71 -11.82
N LEU A 232 7.75 0.47 -12.22
CA LEU A 232 8.22 -0.87 -12.57
C LEU A 232 8.02 -1.91 -11.45
N PRO A 233 8.41 -1.67 -10.19
CA PRO A 233 8.15 -2.62 -9.10
C PRO A 233 6.66 -2.91 -8.91
N VAL A 234 5.82 -1.88 -9.00
CA VAL A 234 4.36 -2.00 -8.87
C VAL A 234 3.78 -2.85 -9.98
N LEU A 235 4.18 -2.61 -11.24
CA LEU A 235 3.73 -3.40 -12.38
C LEU A 235 4.13 -4.87 -12.25
N VAL A 236 5.36 -5.15 -11.82
CA VAL A 236 5.82 -6.53 -11.59
C VAL A 236 4.97 -7.21 -10.51
N ILE A 237 4.78 -6.55 -9.36
CA ILE A 237 3.98 -7.08 -8.25
C ILE A 237 2.52 -7.31 -8.69
N TYR A 238 1.94 -6.36 -9.42
CA TYR A 238 0.58 -6.49 -9.95
C TYR A 238 0.46 -7.66 -10.94
N CYS A 239 1.35 -7.76 -11.92
CA CYS A 239 1.33 -8.84 -12.90
C CYS A 239 1.46 -10.23 -12.26
N LEU A 240 2.28 -10.36 -11.22
CA LEU A 240 2.42 -11.61 -10.48
C LEU A 240 1.23 -11.89 -9.56
N GLY A 241 0.63 -10.84 -8.98
CA GLY A 241 -0.39 -10.91 -7.95
C GLY A 241 -1.84 -10.87 -8.41
N GLN A 242 -2.14 -10.38 -9.64
CA GLN A 242 -3.51 -10.11 -10.11
C GLN A 242 -4.49 -11.29 -9.98
N LYS A 243 -4.03 -12.52 -10.25
CA LYS A 243 -4.87 -13.74 -10.11
C LYS A 243 -5.31 -14.02 -8.65
N HIS A 244 -4.55 -13.54 -7.67
CA HIS A 244 -4.87 -13.72 -6.25
C HIS A 244 -5.88 -12.67 -5.79
N ILE A 245 -5.82 -11.44 -6.32
CA ILE A 245 -6.81 -10.38 -6.04
C ILE A 245 -8.21 -10.86 -6.44
N ILE A 246 -8.35 -11.36 -7.68
CA ILE A 246 -9.65 -11.82 -8.20
C ILE A 246 -10.19 -12.97 -7.35
N LYS A 247 -9.36 -13.97 -7.04
CA LYS A 247 -9.78 -15.12 -6.23
C LYS A 247 -10.21 -14.74 -4.81
N GLY A 248 -9.50 -13.81 -4.15
CA GLY A 248 -9.85 -13.40 -2.79
C GLY A 248 -11.15 -12.61 -2.70
N LEU A 249 -11.41 -11.71 -3.66
CA LEU A 249 -12.64 -10.91 -3.69
C LEU A 249 -13.86 -11.75 -4.08
N THR A 250 -13.70 -12.71 -4.99
CA THR A 250 -14.82 -13.58 -5.43
C THR A 250 -15.12 -14.68 -4.44
N ALA A 251 -14.15 -15.19 -3.68
CA ALA A 251 -14.39 -16.23 -2.67
C ALA A 251 -15.31 -15.76 -1.52
N GLY A 252 -15.40 -14.45 -1.26
CA GLY A 252 -16.38 -13.87 -0.32
C GLY A 252 -17.77 -13.62 -0.90
N SER A 253 -17.91 -13.66 -2.22
CA SER A 253 -19.15 -13.29 -2.93
C SER A 253 -20.01 -14.48 -3.37
N VAL A 254 -19.47 -15.70 -3.32
CA VAL A 254 -20.22 -16.90 -3.74
C VAL A 254 -20.94 -17.50 -2.54
N LYS A 255 -22.05 -16.89 -2.18
CA LYS A 255 -23.18 -17.50 -1.47
C LYS A 255 -24.45 -17.07 -2.22
N GLY A 256 -24.73 -17.75 -3.31
CA GLY A 256 -26.01 -17.86 -3.94
C GLY A 256 -26.36 -19.32 -3.97
#